data_1e30f7b1ebae6e07a6a4670b99377c9f
#
_entry.id   1e30f7b1ebae6e07a6a4670b99377c9f
#
_cell.length_a   1.000
_cell.length_b   1.000
_cell.length_c   1.000
_cell.angle_alpha   90.00
_cell.angle_beta   90.00
_cell.angle_gamma   90.00
#
_symmetry.space_group_name_H-M   'P 1'
#
loop_
_entity.id
_entity.type
_entity.pdbx_description
1 polymer ?
#
loop_
_entity_poly.entity_id
_entity_poly.type
_entity_poly.pdbx_seq_one_letter_code
_entity_poly.pdbx_strand_id
1 'polypeptide(L)'
;MFEVIGERINTSRKLVQAAVADRDADYIIDDVQKQQEAGANFIDVNAGARIGHETEDMKWLLDTIQPIATVPLTLDSPDPAVLEMAFKMVEKTPMINSISLEKERFDAMMPFLDGKECKVIALCMDDAGMPNSSDDILARAKSLVQELNKIGIPTAAIYVDPLVQPISVESNKGTMVLDAVRAIKALFPEVHITGGLSNISYGLPQRKIINRTFVSLMMDA
;
A
#
# COMPACT_ATOMS: atom_id res chain seq x y z
N MET A 1 -0.20 8.79 -14.86
CA MET A 1 0.99 7.92 -15.12
C MET A 1 0.80 6.67 -14.26
N PHE A 2 1.10 5.47 -14.77
CA PHE A 2 1.03 4.23 -13.99
C PHE A 2 2.29 4.10 -13.13
N GLU A 3 2.13 3.87 -11.82
CA GLU A 3 3.23 3.67 -10.88
C GLU A 3 3.18 2.24 -10.33
N VAL A 4 4.33 1.66 -10.05
CA VAL A 4 4.48 0.29 -9.51
C VAL A 4 5.11 0.35 -8.14
N ILE A 5 4.43 -0.21 -7.14
CA ILE A 5 4.98 -0.47 -5.81
C ILE A 5 5.51 -1.90 -5.81
N GLY A 6 6.81 -2.04 -5.61
CA GLY A 6 7.46 -3.35 -5.54
C GLY A 6 7.33 -3.93 -4.13
N GLU A 7 6.52 -4.98 -3.96
CA GLU A 7 6.13 -5.54 -2.65
C GLU A 7 6.89 -6.84 -2.30
N ARG A 8 8.13 -6.98 -2.78
CA ARG A 8 8.86 -8.24 -2.53
C ARG A 8 9.60 -8.27 -1.20
N ILE A 9 9.95 -7.12 -0.63
CA ILE A 9 10.60 -7.03 0.68
C ILE A 9 9.53 -7.09 1.78
N ASN A 10 8.98 -8.27 1.96
CA ASN A 10 7.92 -8.53 2.93
C ASN A 10 8.21 -9.83 3.69
N THR A 11 8.34 -9.75 5.01
CA THR A 11 8.70 -10.88 5.89
C THR A 11 7.61 -11.96 5.98
N SER A 12 6.41 -11.74 5.44
CA SER A 12 5.42 -12.82 5.23
C SER A 12 5.88 -13.85 4.19
N ARG A 13 6.85 -13.49 3.34
CA ARG A 13 7.48 -14.38 2.36
C ARG A 13 8.61 -15.14 3.03
N LYS A 14 8.54 -16.46 3.06
CA LYS A 14 9.49 -17.34 3.80
C LYS A 14 10.96 -17.05 3.52
N LEU A 15 11.34 -16.80 2.25
CA LEU A 15 12.74 -16.52 1.90
C LEU A 15 13.20 -15.15 2.41
N VAL A 16 12.35 -14.13 2.35
CA VAL A 16 12.63 -12.81 2.90
C VAL A 16 12.71 -12.88 4.43
N GLN A 17 11.78 -13.60 5.07
CA GLN A 17 11.81 -13.81 6.52
C GLN A 17 13.10 -14.48 6.98
N ALA A 18 13.58 -15.50 6.25
CA ALA A 18 14.86 -16.16 6.56
C ALA A 18 16.04 -15.19 6.37
N ALA A 19 16.09 -14.48 5.23
CA ALA A 19 17.15 -13.50 4.97
C ALA A 19 17.21 -12.39 6.05
N VAL A 20 16.05 -11.89 6.49
CA VAL A 20 15.97 -10.91 7.57
C VAL A 20 16.42 -11.49 8.91
N ALA A 21 16.03 -12.74 9.23
CA ALA A 21 16.45 -13.41 10.46
C ALA A 21 17.97 -13.62 10.52
N ASP A 22 18.57 -14.00 9.39
CA ASP A 22 19.99 -14.30 9.25
C ASP A 22 20.83 -13.05 8.93
N ARG A 23 20.20 -11.87 8.76
CA ARG A 23 20.86 -10.62 8.35
C ARG A 23 21.60 -10.77 7.02
N ASP A 24 21.03 -11.52 6.08
CA ASP A 24 21.54 -11.70 4.71
C ASP A 24 21.26 -10.45 3.87
N ALA A 25 22.18 -9.49 3.94
CA ALA A 25 22.07 -8.23 3.21
C ALA A 25 22.13 -8.43 1.69
N ASP A 26 22.94 -9.38 1.21
CA ASP A 26 23.12 -9.63 -0.22
C ASP A 26 21.81 -10.08 -0.88
N TYR A 27 21.04 -10.94 -0.20
CA TYR A 27 19.71 -11.36 -0.68
C TYR A 27 18.74 -10.18 -0.80
N ILE A 28 18.69 -9.31 0.21
CA ILE A 28 17.80 -8.13 0.21
C ILE A 28 18.22 -7.14 -0.87
N ILE A 29 19.49 -6.83 -0.99
CA ILE A 29 20.04 -5.91 -2.00
C ILE A 29 19.72 -6.42 -3.41
N ASP A 30 19.99 -7.69 -3.70
CA ASP A 30 19.68 -8.32 -5.01
C ASP A 30 18.19 -8.22 -5.36
N ASP A 31 17.29 -8.47 -4.39
CA ASP A 31 15.85 -8.38 -4.63
C ASP A 31 15.40 -6.93 -4.88
N VAL A 32 15.91 -5.95 -4.13
CA VAL A 32 15.61 -4.52 -4.34
C VAL A 32 16.10 -4.07 -5.72
N GLN A 33 17.33 -4.42 -6.12
CA GLN A 33 17.86 -4.06 -7.43
C GLN A 33 17.00 -4.63 -8.57
N LYS A 34 16.61 -5.90 -8.47
CA LYS A 34 15.72 -6.54 -9.46
C LYS A 34 14.35 -5.84 -9.57
N GLN A 35 13.78 -5.36 -8.47
CA GLN A 35 12.54 -4.62 -8.50
C GLN A 35 12.71 -3.26 -9.18
N GLN A 36 13.80 -2.54 -8.90
CA GLN A 36 14.11 -1.27 -9.56
C GLN A 36 14.37 -1.45 -11.07
N GLU A 37 15.16 -2.45 -11.45
CA GLU A 37 15.41 -2.81 -12.85
C GLU A 37 14.12 -3.20 -13.61
N ALA A 38 13.15 -3.79 -12.90
CA ALA A 38 11.83 -4.11 -13.45
C ALA A 38 10.89 -2.88 -13.53
N GLY A 39 11.33 -1.71 -13.10
CA GLY A 39 10.60 -0.44 -13.21
C GLY A 39 9.71 -0.10 -12.01
N ALA A 40 10.00 -0.62 -10.81
CA ALA A 40 9.32 -0.19 -9.59
C ALA A 40 9.59 1.30 -9.33
N ASN A 41 8.54 2.04 -8.98
CA ASN A 41 8.59 3.46 -8.61
C ASN A 41 8.72 3.66 -7.10
N PHE A 42 8.34 2.63 -6.33
CA PHE A 42 8.49 2.53 -4.88
C PHE A 42 8.93 1.11 -4.52
N ILE A 43 9.66 0.97 -3.42
CA ILE A 43 9.93 -0.33 -2.79
C ILE A 43 9.20 -0.38 -1.46
N ASP A 44 8.25 -1.30 -1.34
CA ASP A 44 7.53 -1.57 -0.10
C ASP A 44 8.41 -2.41 0.85
N VAL A 45 8.47 -1.97 2.11
CA VAL A 45 9.27 -2.61 3.16
C VAL A 45 8.37 -2.97 4.32
N ASN A 46 8.16 -4.29 4.52
CA ASN A 46 7.35 -4.85 5.59
C ASN A 46 8.15 -5.86 6.42
N ALA A 47 8.27 -5.59 7.72
CA ALA A 47 8.99 -6.41 8.71
C ALA A 47 8.05 -7.15 9.68
N GLY A 48 6.73 -7.08 9.52
CA GLY A 48 5.74 -7.43 10.54
C GLY A 48 5.54 -8.93 10.84
N ALA A 49 6.13 -9.85 10.07
CA ALA A 49 5.88 -11.28 10.27
C ALA A 49 6.67 -11.91 11.45
N ARG A 50 7.71 -11.26 11.96
CA ARG A 50 8.51 -11.76 13.09
C ARG A 50 8.06 -11.08 14.39
N ILE A 51 7.14 -11.71 15.09
CA ILE A 51 6.55 -11.18 16.33
C ILE A 51 7.64 -10.79 17.34
N GLY A 52 7.58 -9.54 17.83
CA GLY A 52 8.53 -8.99 18.80
C GLY A 52 9.86 -8.51 18.20
N HIS A 53 10.08 -8.65 16.90
CA HIS A 53 11.30 -8.22 16.21
C HIS A 53 11.06 -7.14 15.15
N GLU A 54 9.82 -6.72 14.94
CA GLU A 54 9.46 -5.83 13.82
C GLU A 54 10.28 -4.53 13.79
N THR A 55 10.44 -3.86 14.92
CA THR A 55 11.21 -2.61 15.02
C THR A 55 12.68 -2.81 14.64
N GLU A 56 13.31 -3.87 15.15
CA GLU A 56 14.71 -4.20 14.86
C GLU A 56 14.89 -4.61 13.40
N ASP A 57 13.98 -5.42 12.88
CA ASP A 57 14.00 -5.90 11.51
C ASP A 57 13.74 -4.77 10.50
N MET A 58 12.77 -3.88 10.80
CA MET A 58 12.50 -2.69 9.98
C MET A 58 13.73 -1.79 9.92
N LYS A 59 14.35 -1.53 11.07
CA LYS A 59 15.57 -0.72 11.13
C LYS A 59 16.67 -1.32 10.26
N TRP A 60 16.96 -2.62 10.43
CA TRP A 60 17.99 -3.30 9.65
C TRP A 60 17.69 -3.29 8.14
N LEU A 61 16.42 -3.51 7.75
CA LEU A 61 16.01 -3.42 6.35
C LEU A 61 16.25 -2.02 5.78
N LEU A 62 15.87 -0.98 6.51
CA LEU A 62 16.09 0.40 6.07
C LEU A 62 17.57 0.75 5.96
N ASP A 63 18.39 0.36 6.93
CA ASP A 63 19.86 0.55 6.89
C ASP A 63 20.49 -0.20 5.68
N THR A 64 19.93 -1.36 5.30
CA THR A 64 20.43 -2.17 4.18
C THR A 64 19.95 -1.61 2.82
N ILE A 65 18.72 -1.14 2.73
CA ILE A 65 18.07 -0.78 1.45
C ILE A 65 18.42 0.65 1.03
N GLN A 66 18.41 1.62 1.94
CA GLN A 66 18.57 3.03 1.58
C GLN A 66 19.83 3.36 0.78
N PRO A 67 21.02 2.77 1.08
CA PRO A 67 22.24 3.06 0.32
C PRO A 67 22.16 2.71 -1.17
N ILE A 68 21.24 1.80 -1.55
CA ILE A 68 21.12 1.30 -2.93
C ILE A 68 19.76 1.65 -3.58
N ALA A 69 18.81 2.20 -2.81
CA ALA A 69 17.49 2.55 -3.30
C ALA A 69 17.54 3.84 -4.12
N THR A 70 17.28 3.74 -5.42
CA THR A 70 17.15 4.88 -6.33
C THR A 70 15.77 5.51 -6.28
N VAL A 71 14.76 4.76 -5.84
CA VAL A 71 13.35 5.16 -5.67
C VAL A 71 12.99 5.33 -4.20
N PRO A 72 11.92 6.10 -3.86
CA PRO A 72 11.44 6.20 -2.48
C PRO A 72 10.91 4.86 -1.96
N LEU A 73 10.84 4.75 -0.63
CA LEU A 73 10.33 3.57 0.06
C LEU A 73 8.86 3.75 0.44
N THR A 74 8.11 2.64 0.43
CA THR A 74 6.83 2.52 1.11
C THR A 74 7.08 1.83 2.45
N LEU A 75 6.67 2.47 3.54
CA LEU A 75 6.80 1.95 4.90
C LEU A 75 5.51 1.22 5.28
N ASP A 76 5.58 -0.09 5.39
CA ASP A 76 4.41 -0.94 5.67
C ASP A 76 4.53 -1.58 7.05
N SER A 77 3.71 -1.08 7.97
CA SER A 77 3.58 -1.63 9.33
C SER A 77 2.18 -1.39 9.89
N PRO A 78 1.63 -2.37 10.64
CA PRO A 78 0.44 -2.15 11.44
C PRO A 78 0.70 -1.29 12.68
N ASP A 79 1.95 -1.17 13.15
CA ASP A 79 2.34 -0.46 14.36
C ASP A 79 2.78 0.98 14.05
N PRO A 80 2.02 2.02 14.48
CA PRO A 80 2.41 3.42 14.31
C PRO A 80 3.77 3.78 14.93
N ALA A 81 4.20 3.10 15.99
CA ALA A 81 5.51 3.35 16.59
C ALA A 81 6.66 2.88 15.69
N VAL A 82 6.48 1.76 14.97
CA VAL A 82 7.42 1.29 13.95
C VAL A 82 7.46 2.29 12.78
N LEU A 83 6.30 2.78 12.32
CA LEU A 83 6.23 3.80 11.27
C LEU A 83 6.89 5.11 11.67
N GLU A 84 6.72 5.55 12.92
CA GLU A 84 7.35 6.78 13.44
C GLU A 84 8.89 6.63 13.48
N MET A 85 9.39 5.48 13.87
CA MET A 85 10.83 5.19 13.85
C MET A 85 11.34 5.14 12.41
N ALA A 86 10.66 4.39 11.53
CA ALA A 86 11.04 4.23 10.13
C ALA A 86 11.01 5.57 9.37
N PHE A 87 10.00 6.41 9.62
CA PHE A 87 9.88 7.73 9.01
C PHE A 87 11.08 8.65 9.30
N LYS A 88 11.64 8.55 10.50
CA LYS A 88 12.83 9.34 10.90
C LYS A 88 14.13 8.85 10.24
N MET A 89 14.12 7.63 9.73
CA MET A 89 15.31 7.02 9.13
C MET A 89 15.39 7.22 7.62
N VAL A 90 14.25 7.45 6.94
CA VAL A 90 14.25 7.55 5.48
C VAL A 90 14.67 8.93 4.98
N GLU A 91 15.45 8.95 3.90
CA GLU A 91 16.00 10.18 3.30
C GLU A 91 15.07 10.81 2.27
N LYS A 92 14.34 9.98 1.50
CA LYS A 92 13.38 10.44 0.48
C LYS A 92 11.98 10.45 1.08
N THR A 93 11.13 11.38 0.62
CA THR A 93 9.70 11.44 1.00
C THR A 93 9.04 10.05 0.83
N PRO A 94 8.68 9.37 1.92
CA PRO A 94 8.15 8.01 1.84
C PRO A 94 6.66 7.97 1.50
N MET A 95 6.19 6.77 1.17
CA MET A 95 4.78 6.41 1.18
C MET A 95 4.47 5.62 2.46
N ILE A 96 3.37 5.94 3.13
CA ILE A 96 2.93 5.24 4.34
C ILE A 96 1.84 4.23 3.97
N ASN A 97 2.03 2.98 4.31
CA ASN A 97 1.11 1.87 4.10
C ASN A 97 0.69 1.35 5.50
N SER A 98 -0.49 1.67 5.99
CA SER A 98 -1.59 2.45 5.45
C SER A 98 -2.44 3.07 6.57
N ILE A 99 -3.42 3.89 6.21
CA ILE A 99 -4.52 4.31 7.08
C ILE A 99 -5.85 3.72 6.59
N SER A 100 -6.77 3.44 7.51
CA SER A 100 -8.16 3.06 7.22
C SER A 100 -9.13 3.84 8.11
N LEU A 101 -10.44 3.63 7.93
CA LEU A 101 -11.48 4.19 8.81
C LEU A 101 -11.83 3.27 9.99
N GLU A 102 -11.11 2.17 10.17
CA GLU A 102 -11.20 1.37 11.40
C GLU A 102 -10.78 2.25 12.58
N LYS A 103 -11.67 2.39 13.56
CA LYS A 103 -11.51 3.40 14.62
C LYS A 103 -10.13 3.36 15.29
N GLU A 104 -9.67 2.18 15.68
CA GLU A 104 -8.37 2.03 16.34
C GLU A 104 -7.21 2.47 15.43
N ARG A 105 -7.24 2.04 14.16
CA ARG A 105 -6.23 2.40 13.17
C ARG A 105 -6.26 3.89 12.85
N PHE A 106 -7.45 4.45 12.64
CA PHE A 106 -7.64 5.86 12.35
C PHE A 106 -7.12 6.75 13.47
N ASP A 107 -7.54 6.47 14.71
CA ASP A 107 -7.15 7.25 15.89
C ASP A 107 -5.63 7.20 16.15
N ALA A 108 -4.98 6.09 15.79
CA ALA A 108 -3.54 5.95 15.95
C ALA A 108 -2.74 6.61 14.80
N MET A 109 -3.24 6.55 13.57
CA MET A 109 -2.52 7.03 12.39
C MET A 109 -2.67 8.53 12.16
N MET A 110 -3.83 9.14 12.46
CA MET A 110 -4.05 10.57 12.23
C MET A 110 -3.04 11.46 12.97
N PRO A 111 -2.76 11.27 14.29
CA PRO A 111 -1.72 12.03 14.97
C PRO A 111 -0.32 11.79 14.44
N PHE A 112 -0.04 10.56 13.95
CA PHE A 112 1.25 10.24 13.33
C PHE A 112 1.44 11.01 12.03
N LEU A 113 0.40 11.10 11.19
CA LEU A 113 0.46 11.73 9.87
C LEU A 113 0.42 13.26 9.91
N ASP A 114 -0.06 13.85 10.99
CA ASP A 114 -0.23 15.31 11.13
C ASP A 114 1.10 16.05 10.94
N GLY A 115 1.10 16.97 9.97
CA GLY A 115 2.27 17.79 9.63
C GLY A 115 3.42 17.04 8.96
N LYS A 116 3.28 15.78 8.57
CA LYS A 116 4.33 15.03 7.86
C LYS A 116 4.24 15.20 6.33
N GLU A 117 5.40 15.35 5.72
CA GLU A 117 5.53 15.32 4.27
C GLU A 117 5.71 13.87 3.80
N CYS A 118 4.60 13.24 3.37
CA CYS A 118 4.59 11.86 2.89
C CYS A 118 3.46 11.63 1.88
N LYS A 119 3.54 10.52 1.16
CA LYS A 119 2.41 9.92 0.44
C LYS A 119 1.71 8.94 1.38
N VAL A 120 0.40 8.72 1.20
CA VAL A 120 -0.39 7.86 2.10
C VAL A 120 -1.28 6.93 1.30
N ILE A 121 -1.21 5.63 1.57
CA ILE A 121 -2.19 4.64 1.11
C ILE A 121 -3.38 4.68 2.07
N ALA A 122 -4.57 4.96 1.53
CA ALA A 122 -5.82 5.09 2.25
C ALA A 122 -6.74 3.93 1.87
N LEU A 123 -6.88 2.94 2.77
CA LEU A 123 -7.70 1.74 2.55
C LEU A 123 -9.17 2.06 2.79
N CYS A 124 -10.04 1.74 1.82
CA CYS A 124 -11.50 1.90 1.94
C CYS A 124 -12.12 0.82 2.85
N MET A 125 -11.63 0.70 4.09
CA MET A 125 -12.09 -0.22 5.12
C MET A 125 -12.48 0.54 6.39
N ASP A 126 -13.47 0.05 7.13
CA ASP A 126 -13.89 0.55 8.44
C ASP A 126 -14.21 -0.60 9.40
N ASP A 127 -14.77 -0.30 10.58
CA ASP A 127 -15.11 -1.30 11.59
C ASP A 127 -16.18 -2.31 11.12
N ALA A 128 -16.92 -2.02 10.05
CA ALA A 128 -17.81 -2.99 9.41
C ALA A 128 -17.08 -3.97 8.46
N GLY A 129 -15.77 -3.76 8.25
CA GLY A 129 -14.90 -4.57 7.40
C GLY A 129 -14.86 -4.12 5.95
N MET A 130 -14.74 -5.09 5.02
CA MET A 130 -14.60 -4.84 3.58
C MET A 130 -15.84 -4.15 2.99
N PRO A 131 -15.66 -3.24 2.00
CA PRO A 131 -16.81 -2.58 1.35
C PRO A 131 -17.67 -3.56 0.57
N ASN A 132 -18.99 -3.27 0.54
CA ASN A 132 -19.97 -4.15 -0.09
C ASN A 132 -20.57 -3.57 -1.39
N SER A 133 -20.34 -2.29 -1.68
CA SER A 133 -20.82 -1.61 -2.89
C SER A 133 -19.86 -0.52 -3.37
N SER A 134 -20.02 -0.06 -4.61
CA SER A 134 -19.30 1.10 -5.15
C SER A 134 -19.57 2.37 -4.36
N ASP A 135 -20.81 2.57 -3.89
CA ASP A 135 -21.16 3.74 -3.07
C ASP A 135 -20.50 3.70 -1.69
N ASP A 136 -20.37 2.51 -1.10
CA ASP A 136 -19.66 2.31 0.15
C ASP A 136 -18.16 2.64 0.01
N ILE A 137 -17.52 2.15 -1.06
CA ILE A 137 -16.13 2.51 -1.38
C ILE A 137 -16.00 4.03 -1.55
N LEU A 138 -16.88 4.67 -2.32
CA LEU A 138 -16.84 6.11 -2.56
C LEU A 138 -17.01 6.91 -1.28
N ALA A 139 -17.96 6.52 -0.41
CA ALA A 139 -18.20 7.19 0.87
C ALA A 139 -16.95 7.13 1.77
N ARG A 140 -16.32 5.95 1.87
CA ARG A 140 -15.10 5.76 2.66
C ARG A 140 -13.90 6.53 2.07
N ALA A 141 -13.71 6.47 0.76
CA ALA A 141 -12.68 7.26 0.07
C ALA A 141 -12.84 8.75 0.32
N LYS A 142 -14.08 9.27 0.21
CA LYS A 142 -14.39 10.68 0.49
C LYS A 142 -14.03 11.06 1.91
N SER A 143 -14.40 10.25 2.91
CA SER A 143 -14.09 10.49 4.31
C SER A 143 -12.57 10.52 4.52
N LEU A 144 -11.82 9.52 4.02
CA LEU A 144 -10.37 9.45 4.15
C LEU A 144 -9.66 10.66 3.53
N VAL A 145 -10.03 11.02 2.29
CA VAL A 145 -9.44 12.18 1.61
C VAL A 145 -9.71 13.47 2.37
N GLN A 146 -10.94 13.67 2.86
CA GLN A 146 -11.30 14.87 3.61
C GLN A 146 -10.55 14.96 4.96
N GLU A 147 -10.44 13.86 5.69
CA GLU A 147 -9.73 13.85 6.98
C GLU A 147 -8.22 14.04 6.79
N LEU A 148 -7.60 13.38 5.82
CA LEU A 148 -6.19 13.56 5.50
C LEU A 148 -5.87 14.99 5.06
N ASN A 149 -6.74 15.62 4.27
CA ASN A 149 -6.56 17.02 3.88
C ASN A 149 -6.63 18.00 5.07
N LYS A 150 -7.45 17.71 6.10
CA LYS A 150 -7.52 18.55 7.31
C LYS A 150 -6.20 18.60 8.08
N ILE A 151 -5.40 17.54 8.04
CA ILE A 151 -4.08 17.46 8.69
C ILE A 151 -2.92 17.82 7.74
N GLY A 152 -3.22 18.41 6.58
CA GLY A 152 -2.22 18.94 5.66
C GLY A 152 -1.66 17.96 4.63
N ILE A 153 -2.16 16.73 4.52
CA ILE A 153 -1.78 15.79 3.45
C ILE A 153 -2.46 16.26 2.14
N PRO A 154 -1.71 16.64 1.10
CA PRO A 154 -2.30 17.09 -0.16
C PRO A 154 -3.07 15.97 -0.86
N THR A 155 -4.15 16.30 -1.56
CA THR A 155 -4.95 15.32 -2.33
C THR A 155 -4.09 14.51 -3.30
N ALA A 156 -3.12 15.14 -3.97
CA ALA A 156 -2.16 14.48 -4.87
C ALA A 156 -1.14 13.55 -4.17
N ALA A 157 -1.08 13.54 -2.84
CA ALA A 157 -0.25 12.61 -2.07
C ALA A 157 -1.05 11.42 -1.52
N ILE A 158 -2.37 11.36 -1.79
CA ILE A 158 -3.26 10.30 -1.30
C ILE A 158 -3.45 9.23 -2.37
N TYR A 159 -3.19 7.98 -2.00
CA TYR A 159 -3.36 6.78 -2.82
C TYR A 159 -4.51 5.96 -2.24
N VAL A 160 -5.69 6.08 -2.82
CA VAL A 160 -6.88 5.36 -2.37
C VAL A 160 -6.84 3.91 -2.84
N ASP A 161 -6.92 2.96 -1.91
CA ASP A 161 -7.12 1.54 -2.20
C ASP A 161 -8.60 1.18 -2.03
N PRO A 162 -9.34 0.90 -3.12
CA PRO A 162 -10.73 0.51 -3.09
C PRO A 162 -10.95 -0.92 -2.59
N LEU A 163 -9.89 -1.65 -2.24
CA LEU A 163 -9.89 -3.03 -1.74
C LEU A 163 -10.46 -4.03 -2.75
N VAL A 164 -9.64 -4.35 -3.74
CA VAL A 164 -9.98 -5.33 -4.78
C VAL A 164 -10.27 -6.70 -4.18
N GLN A 165 -11.50 -7.19 -4.38
CA GLN A 165 -11.97 -8.49 -3.92
C GLN A 165 -12.07 -9.48 -5.07
N PRO A 166 -11.92 -10.81 -4.80
CA PRO A 166 -11.93 -11.84 -5.83
C PRO A 166 -13.28 -11.99 -6.52
N ILE A 167 -13.30 -12.04 -7.85
CA ILE A 167 -14.52 -12.38 -8.62
C ILE A 167 -14.91 -13.85 -8.49
N SER A 168 -14.04 -14.69 -7.94
CA SER A 168 -14.38 -16.07 -7.56
C SER A 168 -15.35 -16.15 -6.38
N VAL A 169 -15.40 -15.12 -5.52
CA VAL A 169 -16.34 -15.02 -4.40
C VAL A 169 -17.68 -14.45 -4.88
N GLU A 170 -17.63 -13.38 -5.66
CA GLU A 170 -18.80 -12.71 -6.19
C GLU A 170 -18.46 -12.01 -7.50
N SER A 171 -19.13 -12.36 -8.60
CA SER A 171 -18.76 -11.95 -9.96
C SER A 171 -18.78 -10.44 -10.22
N ASN A 172 -19.59 -9.67 -9.46
CA ASN A 172 -19.71 -8.21 -9.58
C ASN A 172 -18.59 -7.44 -8.86
N LYS A 173 -17.69 -8.09 -8.09
CA LYS A 173 -16.65 -7.39 -7.33
C LYS A 173 -15.72 -6.58 -8.23
N GLY A 174 -15.45 -7.04 -9.45
CA GLY A 174 -14.65 -6.30 -10.41
C GLY A 174 -15.35 -5.00 -10.88
N THR A 175 -16.60 -5.07 -11.29
CA THR A 175 -17.38 -3.89 -11.73
C THR A 175 -17.60 -2.91 -10.58
N MET A 176 -17.87 -3.40 -9.38
CA MET A 176 -18.02 -2.60 -8.17
C MET A 176 -16.80 -1.69 -7.94
N VAL A 177 -15.59 -2.24 -8.06
CA VAL A 177 -14.35 -1.47 -7.91
C VAL A 177 -14.19 -0.45 -9.05
N LEU A 178 -14.41 -0.85 -10.31
CA LEU A 178 -14.27 0.04 -11.46
C LEU A 178 -15.24 1.23 -11.39
N ASP A 179 -16.49 1.01 -10.98
CA ASP A 179 -17.47 2.06 -10.84
C ASP A 179 -17.10 3.02 -9.69
N ALA A 180 -16.62 2.48 -8.58
CA ALA A 180 -16.10 3.29 -7.47
C ALA A 180 -14.89 4.15 -7.90
N VAL A 181 -13.95 3.57 -8.63
CA VAL A 181 -12.76 4.29 -9.14
C VAL A 181 -13.18 5.46 -10.02
N ARG A 182 -14.09 5.27 -10.97
CA ARG A 182 -14.63 6.36 -11.81
C ARG A 182 -15.24 7.47 -10.97
N ALA A 183 -16.05 7.10 -9.97
CA ALA A 183 -16.70 8.06 -9.08
C ALA A 183 -15.70 8.82 -8.21
N ILE A 184 -14.68 8.14 -7.66
CA ILE A 184 -13.59 8.76 -6.89
C ILE A 184 -12.81 9.74 -7.77
N LYS A 185 -12.41 9.33 -8.97
CA LYS A 185 -11.68 10.20 -9.90
C LYS A 185 -12.48 11.39 -10.40
N ALA A 186 -13.79 11.25 -10.56
CA ALA A 186 -14.68 12.37 -10.87
C ALA A 186 -14.77 13.39 -9.73
N LEU A 187 -14.74 12.92 -8.46
CA LEU A 187 -14.83 13.77 -7.28
C LEU A 187 -13.48 14.37 -6.88
N PHE A 188 -12.41 13.59 -7.01
CA PHE A 188 -11.04 13.95 -6.62
C PHE A 188 -10.06 13.62 -7.76
N PRO A 189 -9.96 14.45 -8.81
CA PRO A 189 -9.12 14.17 -9.98
C PRO A 189 -7.64 13.96 -9.66
N GLU A 190 -7.12 14.59 -8.60
CA GLU A 190 -5.71 14.52 -8.19
C GLU A 190 -5.37 13.29 -7.37
N VAL A 191 -6.35 12.60 -6.76
CA VAL A 191 -6.13 11.38 -5.98
C VAL A 191 -5.55 10.29 -6.89
N HIS A 192 -4.58 9.55 -6.37
CA HIS A 192 -4.11 8.31 -7.01
C HIS A 192 -4.97 7.11 -6.56
N ILE A 193 -5.11 6.13 -7.44
CA ILE A 193 -5.74 4.84 -7.10
C ILE A 193 -4.66 3.79 -7.02
N THR A 194 -4.65 3.01 -5.96
CA THR A 194 -3.72 1.89 -5.76
C THR A 194 -4.48 0.62 -5.40
N GLY A 195 -3.79 -0.50 -5.23
CA GLY A 195 -4.36 -1.73 -4.69
C GLY A 195 -3.68 -3.00 -5.17
N GLY A 196 -3.92 -4.06 -4.44
CA GLY A 196 -3.49 -5.41 -4.77
C GLY A 196 -4.28 -5.99 -5.95
N LEU A 197 -4.03 -5.51 -7.18
CA LEU A 197 -4.83 -5.82 -8.38
C LEU A 197 -4.93 -7.33 -8.66
N SER A 198 -3.94 -8.14 -8.26
CA SER A 198 -3.98 -9.59 -8.45
C SER A 198 -5.01 -10.31 -7.57
N ASN A 199 -5.58 -9.66 -6.58
CA ASN A 199 -6.66 -10.20 -5.75
C ASN A 199 -7.91 -10.52 -6.58
N ILE A 200 -8.17 -9.76 -7.65
CA ILE A 200 -9.32 -9.99 -8.56
C ILE A 200 -9.43 -11.43 -9.04
N SER A 201 -8.30 -12.09 -9.27
CA SER A 201 -8.23 -13.45 -9.82
C SER A 201 -7.96 -14.53 -8.78
N TYR A 202 -7.98 -14.19 -7.48
CA TYR A 202 -7.69 -15.18 -6.43
C TYR A 202 -8.65 -16.37 -6.52
N GLY A 203 -8.10 -17.59 -6.43
CA GLY A 203 -8.87 -18.83 -6.55
C GLY A 203 -9.27 -19.25 -7.98
N LEU A 204 -8.90 -18.49 -9.02
CA LEU A 204 -9.26 -18.76 -10.40
C LEU A 204 -8.07 -19.31 -11.21
N PRO A 205 -8.33 -20.12 -12.27
CA PRO A 205 -7.32 -20.47 -13.27
C PRO A 205 -6.98 -19.26 -14.15
N GLN A 206 -5.89 -19.36 -14.93
CA GLN A 206 -5.50 -18.33 -15.91
C GLN A 206 -5.30 -16.92 -15.33
N ARG A 207 -4.87 -16.82 -14.08
CA ARG A 207 -4.73 -15.57 -13.34
C ARG A 207 -4.01 -14.45 -14.10
N LYS A 208 -2.98 -14.78 -14.89
CA LYS A 208 -2.23 -13.78 -15.67
C LYS A 208 -3.11 -13.01 -16.67
N ILE A 209 -4.03 -13.71 -17.33
CA ILE A 209 -4.95 -13.09 -18.30
C ILE A 209 -5.92 -12.17 -17.55
N ILE A 210 -6.56 -12.68 -16.49
CA ILE A 210 -7.51 -11.91 -15.68
C ILE A 210 -6.84 -10.65 -15.11
N ASN A 211 -5.66 -10.80 -14.52
CA ASN A 211 -4.93 -9.67 -13.93
C ASN A 211 -4.58 -8.60 -14.97
N ARG A 212 -4.07 -8.99 -16.15
CA ARG A 212 -3.74 -8.05 -17.23
C ARG A 212 -4.97 -7.29 -17.72
N THR A 213 -6.08 -8.01 -17.94
CA THR A 213 -7.35 -7.38 -18.34
C THR A 213 -7.84 -6.41 -17.28
N PHE A 214 -7.79 -6.81 -15.99
CA PHE A 214 -8.26 -5.96 -14.91
C PHE A 214 -7.39 -4.71 -14.75
N VAL A 215 -6.05 -4.83 -14.84
CA VAL A 215 -5.15 -3.67 -14.84
C VAL A 215 -5.52 -2.68 -15.96
N SER A 216 -5.77 -3.17 -17.18
CA SER A 216 -6.17 -2.30 -18.29
C SER A 216 -7.50 -1.58 -18.01
N LEU A 217 -8.49 -2.28 -17.44
CA LEU A 217 -9.77 -1.69 -17.05
C LEU A 217 -9.63 -0.66 -15.92
N MET A 218 -8.74 -0.91 -14.96
CA MET A 218 -8.44 0.05 -13.88
C MET A 218 -7.73 1.30 -14.39
N MET A 219 -6.89 1.16 -15.42
CA MET A 219 -6.23 2.33 -16.04
C MET A 219 -7.19 3.17 -16.88
N ASP A 220 -8.27 2.57 -17.38
CA ASP A 220 -9.30 3.24 -18.19
C ASP A 220 -10.39 3.89 -17.28
N ALA A 221 -10.53 3.42 -16.06
CA ALA A 221 -11.48 3.91 -15.09
C ALA A 221 -10.97 5.16 -14.37
#